data_b06bb7f7f37cbc5fb8ba96b9fb239501
#
_entry.id   b06bb7f7f37cbc5fb8ba96b9fb239501
#
_cell.length_a   1.000
_cell.length_b   1.000
_cell.length_c   1.000
_cell.angle_alpha   90.00
_cell.angle_beta   90.00
_cell.angle_gamma   90.00
#
_symmetry.space_group_name_H-M   'P 1'
#
loop_
_entity.id
_entity.type
_entity.pdbx_description
1 polymer ?
#
loop_
_entity_poly.entity_id
_entity_poly.type
_entity_poly.pdbx_seq_one_letter_code
_entity_poly.pdbx_strand_id
1 'polypeptide(L)'
;KAAMDKDLGKNSIPLLIATDQEGGIVYRLTGGTALPGNMALGASGNTENAVKAGNIIGSELNAVGVNVNFAPDADVNNNPNNPVIGLRSFSSNPQLAAKFVSAYIEGVQSNNVATAAKHFPGHGNVATDSHTGLPSVPATKEELYKTELVPFQAAIDAGTDMVMTAHIQFPNIVTEEITQIKKMS
;
A
#
# COMPACT_ATOMS: atom_id res chain seq x y z
N LYS A 1 18.17 18.75 0.06
CA LYS A 1 18.11 19.26 1.44
C LYS A 1 19.02 20.45 1.66
N ALA A 2 20.32 20.37 1.35
CA ALA A 2 21.28 21.47 1.59
C ALA A 2 20.87 22.82 0.97
N ALA A 3 20.31 22.81 -0.24
CA ALA A 3 19.81 24.05 -0.88
C ALA A 3 18.58 24.62 -0.13
N MET A 4 17.63 23.77 0.25
CA MET A 4 16.46 24.18 1.02
C MET A 4 16.83 24.70 2.41
N ASP A 5 17.80 24.04 3.08
CA ASP A 5 18.27 24.47 4.40
C ASP A 5 18.96 25.85 4.34
N LYS A 6 19.58 26.18 3.19
CA LYS A 6 20.20 27.49 2.97
C LYS A 6 19.16 28.61 2.82
N ASP A 7 18.04 28.33 2.13
CA ASP A 7 17.02 29.33 1.82
C ASP A 7 15.96 29.45 2.93
N LEU A 8 15.60 28.35 3.62
CA LEU A 8 14.55 28.29 4.61
C LEU A 8 15.07 28.15 6.07
N GLY A 9 16.40 28.04 6.23
CA GLY A 9 17.03 27.87 7.53
C GLY A 9 16.63 26.57 8.26
N LYS A 10 16.71 26.60 9.58
CA LYS A 10 16.42 25.40 10.42
C LYS A 10 14.96 24.93 10.38
N ASN A 11 14.07 25.68 9.75
CA ASN A 11 12.65 25.36 9.63
C ASN A 11 12.32 24.70 8.27
N SER A 12 13.31 24.23 7.51
CA SER A 12 13.05 23.56 6.24
C SER A 12 12.40 22.22 6.47
N ILE A 13 11.26 21.99 5.80
CA ILE A 13 10.61 20.68 5.76
C ILE A 13 11.49 19.74 4.93
N PRO A 14 11.81 18.54 5.42
CA PRO A 14 12.57 17.55 4.63
C PRO A 14 11.85 17.21 3.32
N LEU A 15 12.62 16.99 2.26
CA LEU A 15 12.08 16.51 1.01
C LEU A 15 11.52 15.09 1.22
N LEU A 16 10.28 14.85 0.76
CA LEU A 16 9.71 13.52 0.71
C LEU A 16 10.25 12.79 -0.52
N ILE A 17 10.98 11.72 -0.30
CA ILE A 17 11.54 10.85 -1.34
C ILE A 17 10.87 9.49 -1.19
N ALA A 18 10.10 9.10 -2.22
CA ALA A 18 9.22 7.94 -2.15
C ALA A 18 9.61 6.87 -3.17
N THR A 19 9.29 5.62 -2.86
CA THR A 19 9.40 4.49 -3.77
C THR A 19 8.35 3.42 -3.46
N ASP A 20 8.11 2.51 -4.41
CA ASP A 20 7.34 1.28 -4.21
C ASP A 20 8.31 0.13 -3.88
N GLN A 21 8.46 -0.17 -2.61
CA GLN A 21 9.27 -1.28 -2.14
C GLN A 21 8.41 -2.22 -1.30
N GLU A 22 7.62 -3.06 -1.97
CA GLU A 22 6.69 -3.99 -1.31
C GLU A 22 7.40 -5.29 -0.89
N GLY A 23 8.45 -5.65 -1.62
CA GLY A 23 9.06 -6.96 -1.63
C GLY A 23 8.48 -7.83 -2.76
N GLY A 24 8.99 -9.04 -2.93
CA GLY A 24 8.54 -9.94 -4.00
C GLY A 24 8.73 -9.35 -5.40
N ILE A 25 7.62 -9.26 -6.16
CA ILE A 25 7.65 -8.78 -7.55
C ILE A 25 7.64 -7.25 -7.69
N VAL A 26 7.26 -6.52 -6.64
CA VAL A 26 7.26 -5.06 -6.63
C VAL A 26 8.38 -4.56 -5.75
N TYR A 27 9.50 -4.31 -6.41
CA TYR A 27 10.68 -3.81 -5.73
C TYR A 27 11.52 -2.96 -6.71
N ARG A 28 11.98 -1.79 -6.27
CA ARG A 28 12.65 -0.79 -7.11
C ARG A 28 14.12 -0.61 -6.74
N LEU A 29 14.46 -0.84 -5.46
CA LEU A 29 15.82 -0.72 -4.97
C LEU A 29 16.61 -1.99 -5.34
N THR A 30 17.34 -1.93 -6.44
CA THR A 30 18.21 -3.03 -6.87
C THR A 30 19.44 -3.12 -5.96
N GLY A 31 19.81 -4.33 -5.55
CA GLY A 31 20.92 -4.54 -4.61
C GLY A 31 20.51 -4.60 -3.14
N GLY A 32 19.22 -4.39 -2.82
CA GLY A 32 18.66 -4.70 -1.52
C GLY A 32 18.42 -6.19 -1.29
N THR A 33 17.92 -6.54 -0.12
CA THR A 33 17.59 -7.93 0.24
C THR A 33 16.46 -8.47 -0.63
N ALA A 34 16.65 -9.60 -1.28
CA ALA A 34 15.61 -10.30 -2.01
C ALA A 34 14.62 -10.94 -1.03
N LEU A 35 13.56 -10.21 -0.69
CA LEU A 35 12.53 -10.66 0.23
C LEU A 35 11.42 -11.43 -0.50
N PRO A 36 10.78 -12.40 0.15
CA PRO A 36 9.57 -13.01 -0.37
C PRO A 36 8.45 -11.95 -0.46
N GLY A 37 7.54 -12.11 -1.41
CA GLY A 37 6.37 -11.24 -1.53
C GLY A 37 5.35 -11.44 -0.40
N ASN A 38 4.38 -10.53 -0.33
CA ASN A 38 3.39 -10.49 0.73
C ASN A 38 2.56 -11.78 0.85
N MET A 39 2.20 -12.42 -0.29
CA MET A 39 1.47 -13.69 -0.25
C MET A 39 2.27 -14.80 0.45
N ALA A 40 3.58 -14.86 0.25
CA ALA A 40 4.42 -15.82 0.94
C ALA A 40 4.55 -15.52 2.43
N LEU A 41 4.61 -14.23 2.80
CA LEU A 41 4.56 -13.81 4.21
C LEU A 41 3.23 -14.23 4.83
N GLY A 42 2.10 -13.94 4.19
CA GLY A 42 0.76 -14.35 4.64
C GLY A 42 0.62 -15.86 4.80
N ALA A 43 1.14 -16.63 3.82
CA ALA A 43 1.13 -18.09 3.86
C ALA A 43 1.98 -18.68 5.01
N SER A 44 2.96 -17.94 5.50
CA SER A 44 3.77 -18.38 6.66
C SER A 44 2.94 -18.48 7.96
N GLY A 45 1.80 -17.79 8.04
CA GLY A 45 0.95 -17.73 9.22
C GLY A 45 1.59 -17.02 10.44
N ASN A 46 2.79 -16.48 10.31
CA ASN A 46 3.53 -15.81 11.38
C ASN A 46 3.78 -14.35 11.04
N THR A 47 3.08 -13.43 11.72
CA THR A 47 3.18 -11.99 11.51
C THR A 47 4.56 -11.40 11.82
N GLU A 48 5.37 -12.04 12.68
CA GLU A 48 6.75 -11.65 12.94
C GLU A 48 7.61 -11.64 11.65
N ASN A 49 7.26 -12.47 10.67
CA ASN A 49 7.94 -12.46 9.39
C ASN A 49 7.65 -11.17 8.61
N ALA A 50 6.45 -10.59 8.74
CA ALA A 50 6.11 -9.31 8.13
C ALA A 50 6.81 -8.14 8.86
N VAL A 51 6.88 -8.17 10.20
CA VAL A 51 7.67 -7.19 10.97
C VAL A 51 9.13 -7.21 10.51
N LYS A 52 9.75 -8.39 10.41
CA LYS A 52 11.14 -8.53 9.95
C LYS A 52 11.35 -8.04 8.53
N ALA A 53 10.45 -8.40 7.61
CA ALA A 53 10.51 -7.95 6.22
C ALA A 53 10.37 -6.42 6.13
N GLY A 54 9.40 -5.84 6.84
CA GLY A 54 9.23 -4.39 6.93
C GLY A 54 10.46 -3.69 7.53
N ASN A 55 11.04 -4.25 8.58
CA ASN A 55 12.25 -3.69 9.21
C ASN A 55 13.45 -3.71 8.24
N ILE A 56 13.67 -4.78 7.49
CA ILE A 56 14.73 -4.86 6.49
C ILE A 56 14.51 -3.78 5.42
N ILE A 57 13.30 -3.71 4.84
CA ILE A 57 12.96 -2.72 3.82
C ILE A 57 13.14 -1.30 4.36
N GLY A 58 12.60 -1.00 5.53
CA GLY A 58 12.72 0.32 6.15
C GLY A 58 14.17 0.72 6.39
N SER A 59 14.99 -0.20 6.88
CA SER A 59 16.43 0.02 7.10
C SER A 59 17.17 0.32 5.79
N GLU A 60 16.92 -0.45 4.75
CA GLU A 60 17.55 -0.27 3.44
C GLU A 60 17.13 1.04 2.78
N LEU A 61 15.84 1.39 2.84
CA LEU A 61 15.30 2.65 2.31
C LEU A 61 15.90 3.85 3.04
N ASN A 62 15.92 3.82 4.38
CA ASN A 62 16.52 4.89 5.17
C ASN A 62 18.00 5.06 4.87
N ALA A 63 18.75 3.98 4.69
CA ALA A 63 20.19 4.02 4.37
C ALA A 63 20.49 4.73 3.05
N VAL A 64 19.58 4.69 2.08
CA VAL A 64 19.71 5.39 0.78
C VAL A 64 19.00 6.74 0.74
N GLY A 65 18.42 7.18 1.86
CA GLY A 65 17.76 8.49 1.98
C GLY A 65 16.31 8.53 1.46
N VAL A 66 15.69 7.39 1.20
CA VAL A 66 14.25 7.28 0.92
C VAL A 66 13.50 7.28 2.25
N ASN A 67 12.53 8.18 2.42
CA ASN A 67 11.81 8.37 3.67
C ASN A 67 10.30 8.09 3.57
N VAL A 68 9.83 7.66 2.40
CA VAL A 68 8.44 7.22 2.18
C VAL A 68 8.44 5.92 1.38
N ASN A 69 7.75 4.91 1.88
CA ASN A 69 7.47 3.68 1.14
C ASN A 69 5.99 3.62 0.75
N PHE A 70 5.70 3.55 -0.55
CA PHE A 70 4.35 3.30 -1.05
C PHE A 70 3.98 1.81 -0.88
N ALA A 71 3.94 1.38 0.38
CA ALA A 71 3.59 0.05 0.86
C ALA A 71 3.09 0.15 2.31
N PRO A 72 2.35 -0.85 2.80
CA PRO A 72 2.04 -2.14 2.18
C PRO A 72 0.91 -2.09 1.16
N ASP A 73 0.86 -3.14 0.29
CA ASP A 73 -0.37 -3.51 -0.41
C ASP A 73 -1.36 -4.08 0.62
N ALA A 74 -2.47 -3.37 0.83
CA ALA A 74 -3.52 -3.73 1.78
C ALA A 74 -4.74 -4.36 1.09
N ASP A 75 -4.63 -4.66 -0.20
CA ASP A 75 -5.71 -5.26 -0.98
C ASP A 75 -5.96 -6.71 -0.56
N VAL A 76 -7.24 -7.08 -0.50
CA VAL A 76 -7.67 -8.47 -0.23
C VAL A 76 -7.79 -9.20 -1.56
N ASN A 77 -6.99 -10.26 -1.77
CA ASN A 77 -6.98 -11.02 -3.04
C ASN A 77 -8.18 -11.98 -3.14
N ASN A 78 -9.39 -11.43 -3.21
CA ASN A 78 -10.64 -12.17 -3.26
C ASN A 78 -11.11 -12.54 -4.68
N ASN A 79 -10.42 -12.08 -5.72
CA ASN A 79 -10.63 -12.45 -7.11
C ASN A 79 -9.41 -13.17 -7.69
N PRO A 80 -9.46 -14.48 -7.95
CA PRO A 80 -8.32 -15.22 -8.48
C PRO A 80 -7.91 -14.80 -9.90
N ASN A 81 -8.79 -14.09 -10.62
CA ASN A 81 -8.51 -13.56 -11.97
C ASN A 81 -7.95 -12.13 -11.94
N ASN A 82 -7.64 -11.58 -10.78
CA ASN A 82 -7.05 -10.26 -10.66
C ASN A 82 -5.64 -10.24 -11.29
N PRO A 83 -5.40 -9.43 -12.33
CA PRO A 83 -4.11 -9.43 -13.05
C PRO A 83 -3.03 -8.58 -12.36
N VAL A 84 -3.39 -7.77 -11.36
CA VAL A 84 -2.53 -6.71 -10.81
C VAL A 84 -2.08 -7.01 -9.38
N ILE A 85 -2.99 -7.47 -8.52
CA ILE A 85 -2.73 -7.69 -7.10
C ILE A 85 -2.11 -9.07 -6.86
N GLY A 86 -2.85 -10.14 -6.99
CA GLY A 86 -2.33 -11.51 -6.88
C GLY A 86 -1.33 -11.68 -5.73
N LEU A 87 -0.07 -11.98 -6.10
CA LEU A 87 1.04 -12.22 -5.15
C LEU A 87 1.41 -11.03 -4.26
N ARG A 88 0.95 -9.81 -4.58
CA ARG A 88 1.20 -8.60 -3.81
C ARG A 88 0.34 -8.52 -2.55
N SER A 89 -0.82 -9.17 -2.53
CA SER A 89 -1.68 -9.26 -1.35
C SER A 89 -1.15 -10.27 -0.34
N PHE A 90 -1.34 -9.98 0.95
CA PHE A 90 -1.02 -10.93 2.02
C PHE A 90 -1.99 -12.12 2.06
N SER A 91 -3.27 -11.93 1.73
CA SER A 91 -4.28 -12.98 1.84
C SER A 91 -5.57 -12.65 1.10
N SER A 92 -6.35 -13.69 0.78
CA SER A 92 -7.76 -13.59 0.42
C SER A 92 -8.69 -13.48 1.65
N ASN A 93 -8.17 -13.73 2.85
CA ASN A 93 -8.90 -13.53 4.10
C ASN A 93 -8.60 -12.12 4.63
N PRO A 94 -9.62 -11.23 4.76
CA PRO A 94 -9.41 -9.84 5.15
C PRO A 94 -8.83 -9.69 6.56
N GLN A 95 -9.20 -10.53 7.50
CA GLN A 95 -8.69 -10.48 8.88
C GLN A 95 -7.22 -10.93 8.96
N LEU A 96 -6.84 -11.90 8.13
CA LEU A 96 -5.44 -12.31 8.03
C LEU A 96 -4.62 -11.23 7.34
N ALA A 97 -5.09 -10.68 6.22
CA ALA A 97 -4.46 -9.54 5.53
C ALA A 97 -4.24 -8.36 6.50
N ALA A 98 -5.25 -7.99 7.28
CA ALA A 98 -5.19 -6.93 8.28
C ALA A 98 -4.03 -7.11 9.28
N LYS A 99 -3.87 -8.33 9.83
CA LYS A 99 -2.78 -8.63 10.77
C LYS A 99 -1.40 -8.45 10.15
N PHE A 100 -1.23 -8.90 8.91
CA PHE A 100 0.04 -8.79 8.20
C PHE A 100 0.34 -7.36 7.74
N VAL A 101 -0.68 -6.60 7.33
CA VAL A 101 -0.58 -5.17 7.00
C VAL A 101 -0.08 -4.38 8.20
N SER A 102 -0.70 -4.56 9.38
CA SER A 102 -0.25 -3.89 10.62
C SER A 102 1.19 -4.24 10.97
N ALA A 103 1.54 -5.52 10.93
CA ALA A 103 2.89 -5.99 11.25
C ALA A 103 3.97 -5.44 10.27
N TYR A 104 3.63 -5.36 8.99
CA TYR A 104 4.53 -4.78 7.99
C TYR A 104 4.77 -3.27 8.23
N ILE A 105 3.70 -2.52 8.54
CA ILE A 105 3.77 -1.09 8.87
C ILE A 105 4.69 -0.87 10.08
N GLU A 106 4.49 -1.63 11.16
CA GLU A 106 5.34 -1.59 12.34
C GLU A 106 6.83 -1.76 11.99
N GLY A 107 7.13 -2.76 11.17
CA GLY A 107 8.50 -3.04 10.73
C GLY A 107 9.13 -1.90 9.93
N VAL A 108 8.41 -1.33 8.96
CA VAL A 108 8.92 -0.23 8.12
C VAL A 108 9.13 1.04 8.95
N GLN A 109 8.13 1.42 9.74
CA GLN A 109 8.13 2.66 10.51
C GLN A 109 9.18 2.65 11.63
N SER A 110 9.59 1.49 12.14
CA SER A 110 10.68 1.37 13.12
C SER A 110 12.03 1.96 12.62
N ASN A 111 12.13 2.23 11.32
CA ASN A 111 13.31 2.81 10.68
C ASN A 111 13.09 4.26 10.20
N ASN A 112 12.12 4.99 10.72
CA ASN A 112 11.76 6.35 10.32
C ASN A 112 11.43 6.50 8.82
N VAL A 113 10.81 5.50 8.22
CA VAL A 113 10.28 5.52 6.86
C VAL A 113 8.76 5.50 6.95
N ALA A 114 8.12 6.52 6.38
CA ALA A 114 6.67 6.63 6.32
C ALA A 114 6.07 5.56 5.40
N THR A 115 4.85 5.11 5.73
CA THR A 115 4.13 4.07 5.00
C THR A 115 2.88 4.62 4.32
N ALA A 116 2.48 4.00 3.20
CA ALA A 116 1.24 4.29 2.49
C ALA A 116 0.48 3.00 2.19
N ALA A 117 -0.60 2.76 2.91
CA ALA A 117 -1.48 1.61 2.61
C ALA A 117 -2.23 1.82 1.30
N LYS A 118 -2.23 0.82 0.41
CA LYS A 118 -2.77 0.92 -0.95
C LYS A 118 -3.47 -0.38 -1.37
N HIS A 119 -4.43 -0.33 -2.30
CA HIS A 119 -4.97 0.79 -3.08
C HIS A 119 -6.42 1.03 -2.66
N PHE A 120 -6.65 2.05 -1.86
CA PHE A 120 -7.95 2.34 -1.24
C PHE A 120 -9.05 2.62 -2.29
N PRO A 121 -10.28 2.12 -2.13
CA PRO A 121 -10.81 1.34 -1.02
C PRO A 121 -10.62 -0.17 -1.16
N GLY A 122 -9.83 -0.67 -2.11
CA GLY A 122 -9.50 -2.07 -2.35
C GLY A 122 -9.50 -2.42 -3.83
N HIS A 123 -8.37 -2.93 -4.32
CA HIS A 123 -8.13 -3.32 -5.72
C HIS A 123 -8.19 -4.85 -5.92
N GLY A 124 -8.38 -5.63 -4.85
CA GLY A 124 -8.29 -7.10 -4.92
C GLY A 124 -9.41 -7.78 -5.69
N ASN A 125 -10.59 -7.17 -5.77
CA ASN A 125 -11.77 -7.73 -6.44
C ASN A 125 -11.97 -7.27 -7.90
N VAL A 126 -10.96 -6.70 -8.55
CA VAL A 126 -11.05 -6.30 -9.97
C VAL A 126 -10.56 -7.41 -10.89
N ALA A 127 -11.21 -7.54 -12.06
CA ALA A 127 -10.81 -8.45 -13.13
C ALA A 127 -10.06 -7.72 -14.27
N THR A 128 -9.90 -6.39 -14.19
CA THR A 128 -9.28 -5.56 -15.22
C THR A 128 -8.13 -4.77 -14.61
N ASP A 129 -7.02 -4.68 -15.34
CA ASP A 129 -5.89 -3.83 -14.96
C ASP A 129 -6.27 -2.35 -15.09
N SER A 130 -6.16 -1.59 -13.99
CA SER A 130 -6.44 -0.15 -13.97
C SER A 130 -5.49 0.69 -14.85
N HIS A 131 -4.35 0.14 -15.28
CA HIS A 131 -3.46 0.79 -16.24
C HIS A 131 -3.93 0.67 -17.69
N THR A 132 -4.81 -0.29 -17.99
CA THR A 132 -5.32 -0.54 -19.34
C THR A 132 -6.78 -0.14 -19.54
N GLY A 133 -7.51 0.11 -18.44
CA GLY A 133 -8.90 0.52 -18.46
C GLY A 133 -9.34 0.97 -17.06
N LEU A 134 -10.50 1.60 -16.96
CA LEU A 134 -11.06 2.00 -15.68
C LEU A 134 -11.93 0.85 -15.12
N PRO A 135 -11.43 0.09 -14.11
CA PRO A 135 -12.20 -1.00 -13.53
C PRO A 135 -13.45 -0.47 -12.81
N SER A 136 -14.51 -1.28 -12.81
CA SER A 136 -15.72 -0.98 -12.07
C SER A 136 -16.06 -2.15 -11.15
N VAL A 137 -16.23 -1.85 -9.86
CA VAL A 137 -16.57 -2.82 -8.82
C VAL A 137 -17.95 -2.45 -8.26
N PRO A 138 -18.99 -3.23 -8.56
CA PRO A 138 -20.36 -2.94 -8.11
C PRO A 138 -20.61 -3.39 -6.66
N ALA A 139 -19.60 -3.25 -5.80
CA ALA A 139 -19.72 -3.57 -4.39
C ALA A 139 -20.60 -2.54 -3.66
N THR A 140 -21.37 -3.02 -2.69
CA THR A 140 -22.08 -2.18 -1.74
C THR A 140 -21.14 -1.69 -0.65
N LYS A 141 -21.56 -0.66 0.08
CA LYS A 141 -20.81 -0.14 1.22
C LYS A 141 -20.60 -1.21 2.30
N GLU A 142 -21.62 -2.02 2.56
CA GLU A 142 -21.58 -3.12 3.54
C GLU A 142 -20.58 -4.21 3.13
N GLU A 143 -20.50 -4.53 1.85
CA GLU A 143 -19.52 -5.50 1.34
C GLU A 143 -18.10 -4.98 1.50
N LEU A 144 -17.83 -3.71 1.17
CA LEU A 144 -16.52 -3.10 1.37
C LEU A 144 -16.09 -3.12 2.86
N TYR A 145 -16.99 -2.77 3.78
CA TYR A 145 -16.68 -2.81 5.21
C TYR A 145 -16.40 -4.21 5.74
N LYS A 146 -16.96 -5.25 5.13
CA LYS A 146 -16.73 -6.64 5.54
C LYS A 146 -15.44 -7.23 4.97
N THR A 147 -14.94 -6.68 3.90
CA THR A 147 -13.82 -7.29 3.15
C THR A 147 -12.69 -6.28 2.89
N GLU A 148 -12.86 -5.40 1.93
CA GLU A 148 -11.78 -4.56 1.39
C GLU A 148 -11.26 -3.56 2.43
N LEU A 149 -12.15 -2.96 3.22
CA LEU A 149 -11.78 -1.93 4.19
C LEU A 149 -11.16 -2.47 5.49
N VAL A 150 -11.26 -3.77 5.74
CA VAL A 150 -10.72 -4.38 6.97
C VAL A 150 -9.20 -4.17 7.10
N PRO A 151 -8.37 -4.46 6.09
CA PRO A 151 -6.94 -4.19 6.18
C PRO A 151 -6.59 -2.69 6.21
N PHE A 152 -7.40 -1.82 5.56
CA PHE A 152 -7.19 -0.38 5.61
C PHE A 152 -7.47 0.19 7.01
N GLN A 153 -8.53 -0.27 7.67
CA GLN A 153 -8.78 0.12 9.07
C GLN A 153 -7.60 -0.32 9.96
N ALA A 154 -7.12 -1.54 9.79
CA ALA A 154 -5.97 -2.04 10.54
C ALA A 154 -4.68 -1.24 10.23
N ALA A 155 -4.48 -0.78 8.99
CA ALA A 155 -3.39 0.09 8.63
C ALA A 155 -3.47 1.44 9.34
N ILE A 156 -4.66 2.03 9.41
CA ILE A 156 -4.91 3.30 10.14
C ILE A 156 -4.65 3.10 11.63
N ASP A 157 -5.17 2.04 12.22
CA ASP A 157 -4.98 1.72 13.64
C ASP A 157 -3.51 1.44 13.97
N ALA A 158 -2.73 0.90 13.03
CA ALA A 158 -1.28 0.72 13.14
C ALA A 158 -0.48 2.02 12.89
N GLY A 159 -1.13 3.12 12.54
CA GLY A 159 -0.50 4.43 12.37
C GLY A 159 0.17 4.63 11.00
N THR A 160 -0.37 4.04 9.92
CA THR A 160 0.12 4.37 8.56
C THR A 160 0.05 5.88 8.30
N ASP A 161 1.07 6.43 7.68
CA ASP A 161 1.16 7.89 7.46
C ASP A 161 0.26 8.37 6.33
N MET A 162 -0.01 7.50 5.36
CA MET A 162 -0.74 7.82 4.14
C MET A 162 -1.64 6.66 3.71
N VAL A 163 -2.66 6.99 2.92
CA VAL A 163 -3.48 6.04 2.18
C VAL A 163 -3.47 6.44 0.72
N MET A 164 -3.10 5.51 -0.16
CA MET A 164 -3.08 5.73 -1.61
C MET A 164 -4.38 5.24 -2.22
N THR A 165 -5.07 6.11 -2.96
CA THR A 165 -6.34 5.78 -3.63
C THR A 165 -6.11 5.00 -4.92
N ALA A 166 -7.01 4.06 -5.21
CA ALA A 166 -7.05 3.31 -6.46
C ALA A 166 -7.76 4.11 -7.58
N HIS A 167 -7.48 3.73 -8.83
CA HIS A 167 -8.21 4.20 -10.00
C HIS A 167 -9.33 3.20 -10.33
N ILE A 168 -10.40 3.20 -9.52
CA ILE A 168 -11.53 2.26 -9.62
C ILE A 168 -12.84 2.99 -9.45
N GLN A 169 -13.86 2.59 -10.20
CA GLN A 169 -15.24 3.06 -10.03
C GLN A 169 -16.01 2.15 -9.06
N PHE A 170 -16.73 2.77 -8.14
CA PHE A 170 -17.69 2.10 -7.25
C PHE A 170 -19.08 2.66 -7.47
N PRO A 171 -19.81 2.21 -8.52
CA PRO A 171 -21.06 2.83 -8.96
C PRO A 171 -22.19 2.73 -7.94
N ASN A 172 -22.13 1.74 -7.02
CA ASN A 172 -23.12 1.59 -5.96
C ASN A 172 -22.86 2.46 -4.72
N ILE A 173 -21.73 3.19 -4.70
CA ILE A 173 -21.32 4.04 -3.57
C ILE A 173 -21.32 5.50 -3.96
N VAL A 174 -20.78 5.83 -5.13
CA VAL A 174 -20.69 7.18 -5.66
C VAL A 174 -21.52 7.25 -6.92
N THR A 175 -22.68 7.90 -6.82
CA THR A 175 -23.62 8.06 -7.93
C THR A 175 -23.39 9.34 -8.75
N GLU A 176 -22.57 10.28 -8.24
CA GLU A 176 -22.21 11.49 -8.95
C GLU A 176 -20.93 11.27 -9.75
N GLU A 177 -20.97 11.46 -11.06
CA GLU A 177 -19.74 11.58 -11.86
C GLU A 177 -18.94 12.77 -11.34
N ILE A 178 -17.70 12.55 -10.93
CA ILE A 178 -16.76 13.63 -10.61
C ILE A 178 -16.37 14.31 -11.92
N THR A 179 -17.23 15.21 -12.38
CA THR A 179 -17.09 15.96 -13.64
C THR A 179 -15.90 16.95 -13.59
N GLN A 180 -15.26 17.13 -12.44
CA GLN A 180 -14.18 18.10 -12.29
C GLN A 180 -12.83 17.66 -12.89
N ILE A 181 -12.59 16.36 -13.07
CA ILE A 181 -11.34 15.88 -13.68
C ILE A 181 -11.26 16.14 -15.19
N LYS A 182 -12.40 16.24 -15.87
CA LYS A 182 -12.46 16.55 -17.31
C LYS A 182 -12.07 17.99 -17.71
N LYS A 183 -11.85 18.89 -16.73
CA LYS A 183 -11.45 20.30 -17.00
C LYS A 183 -9.97 20.58 -16.84
N MET A 184 -9.15 19.58 -16.52
CA MET A 184 -7.70 19.72 -16.29
C MET A 184 -6.84 19.00 -17.35
N SER A 185 -7.41 18.56 -18.44
CA SER A 185 -6.71 18.00 -19.60
C SER A 185 -6.78 18.92 -20.80
#